data_005760d3e986d0a692f4998d46198f69
#
_entry.id   005760d3e986d0a692f4998d46198f69
#
_cell.length_a   1.000
_cell.length_b   1.000
_cell.length_c   1.000
_cell.angle_alpha   90.00
_cell.angle_beta   90.00
_cell.angle_gamma   90.00
#
_symmetry.space_group_name_H-M   'P 1'
#
loop_
_entity.id
_entity.type
_entity.pdbx_description
1 polymer ?
#
loop_
_entity_poly.entity_id
_entity_poly.type
_entity_poly.pdbx_seq_one_letter_code
_entity_poly.pdbx_strand_id
1 'polypeptide(L)'
;MSLNNKSILITGGTGSFGSEFIKYATTNFKKIKKLVIFSRDELKQFELAKIYSPKKYKYMRYFIGDVRDKDRLNMALNDIDYVVHAAAMKQ
;
A
#
# COMPACT_ATOMS: atom_id res chain seq x y z
N MET A 1 -8.48 6.67 -14.99
CA MET A 1 -7.38 7.18 -14.17
C MET A 1 -6.18 6.25 -14.24
N SER A 2 -5.00 6.80 -14.40
CA SER A 2 -3.77 6.00 -14.47
C SER A 2 -2.97 6.17 -13.18
N LEU A 3 -2.44 5.06 -12.68
CA LEU A 3 -1.53 5.08 -11.53
C LEU A 3 -0.06 5.14 -11.95
N ASN A 4 0.21 5.13 -13.23
CA ASN A 4 1.59 5.24 -13.72
C ASN A 4 2.19 6.57 -13.30
N ASN A 5 3.42 6.51 -12.82
CA ASN A 5 4.19 7.67 -12.35
C ASN A 5 3.59 8.32 -11.10
N LYS A 6 2.74 7.59 -10.39
CA LYS A 6 2.09 8.09 -9.17
C LYS A 6 2.55 7.30 -7.95
N SER A 7 2.51 7.97 -6.81
CA SER A 7 2.80 7.35 -5.51
C SER A 7 1.50 7.20 -4.74
N ILE A 8 1.20 5.99 -4.34
CA ILE A 8 -0.07 5.65 -3.70
C ILE A 8 0.21 5.02 -2.33
N LEU A 9 -0.54 5.43 -1.33
CA LEU A 9 -0.52 4.79 -0.02
C LEU A 9 -1.88 4.14 0.21
N ILE A 10 -1.89 2.87 0.60
CA ILE A 10 -3.11 2.18 0.95
C ILE A 10 -3.08 1.79 2.42
N THR A 11 -4.09 2.22 3.17
CA THR A 11 -4.23 1.83 4.57
C THR A 11 -5.09 0.58 4.63
N GLY A 12 -4.73 -0.34 5.53
CA GLY A 12 -5.44 -1.61 5.61
C GLY A 12 -5.23 -2.50 4.40
N GLY A 13 -4.09 -2.34 3.73
CA GLY A 13 -3.82 -3.06 2.49
C GLY A 13 -3.66 -4.57 2.64
N THR A 14 -3.61 -5.05 3.88
CA THR A 14 -3.50 -6.49 4.14
C THR A 14 -4.85 -7.20 4.22
N GLY A 15 -5.96 -6.46 4.18
CA GLY A 15 -7.30 -7.04 4.15
C GLY A 15 -7.73 -7.42 2.74
N SER A 16 -8.95 -7.91 2.61
CA SER A 16 -9.49 -8.39 1.33
C SER A 16 -9.50 -7.31 0.25
N PHE A 17 -10.04 -6.14 0.57
CA PHE A 17 -10.09 -5.06 -0.40
C PHE A 17 -8.69 -4.59 -0.79
N GLY A 18 -7.81 -4.46 0.22
CA GLY A 18 -6.45 -4.02 -0.04
C GLY A 18 -5.68 -4.97 -0.94
N SER A 19 -5.84 -6.28 -0.69
CA SER A 19 -5.18 -7.29 -1.53
C SER A 19 -5.67 -7.23 -2.98
N GLU A 20 -6.97 -7.03 -3.17
CA GLU A 20 -7.53 -6.91 -4.51
C GLU A 20 -7.05 -5.65 -5.21
N PHE A 21 -6.93 -4.55 -4.47
CA PHE A 21 -6.42 -3.32 -5.04
C PHE A 21 -4.96 -3.48 -5.49
N ILE A 22 -4.15 -4.13 -4.66
CA ILE A 22 -2.75 -4.35 -5.00
C ILE A 22 -2.65 -5.20 -6.27
N LYS A 23 -3.45 -6.25 -6.36
CA LYS A 23 -3.49 -7.09 -7.53
C LYS A 23 -3.87 -6.29 -8.77
N TYR A 24 -4.90 -5.47 -8.66
CA TYR A 24 -5.34 -4.62 -9.75
C TYR A 24 -4.23 -3.66 -10.19
N ALA A 25 -3.62 -2.99 -9.23
CA ALA A 25 -2.59 -1.99 -9.51
C ALA A 25 -1.37 -2.62 -10.18
N THR A 26 -0.89 -3.75 -9.63
CA THR A 26 0.32 -4.40 -10.16
C THR A 26 0.07 -5.05 -11.52
N THR A 27 -1.17 -5.44 -11.79
CA THR A 27 -1.53 -6.05 -13.07
C THR A 27 -1.66 -5.00 -14.17
N ASN A 28 -2.26 -3.87 -13.86
CA ASN A 28 -2.66 -2.90 -14.89
C ASN A 28 -1.70 -1.74 -15.09
N PHE A 29 -0.81 -1.46 -14.14
CA PHE A 29 0.08 -0.31 -14.23
C PHE A 29 1.52 -0.74 -13.98
N LYS A 30 2.35 -0.60 -15.00
CA LYS A 30 3.74 -1.07 -14.94
C LYS A 30 4.73 0.00 -14.48
N LYS A 31 4.29 1.26 -14.42
CA LYS A 31 5.17 2.39 -14.11
C LYS A 31 4.75 3.15 -12.86
N ILE A 32 4.16 2.43 -11.89
CA ILE A 32 3.84 3.04 -10.60
C ILE A 32 5.15 3.52 -9.98
N LYS A 33 5.12 4.72 -9.43
CA LYS A 33 6.31 5.29 -8.80
C LYS A 33 6.55 4.68 -7.43
N LYS A 34 5.50 4.56 -6.62
CA LYS A 34 5.59 4.01 -5.28
C LYS A 34 4.22 3.51 -4.84
N LEU A 35 4.16 2.31 -4.29
CA LEU A 35 2.93 1.77 -3.70
C LEU A 35 3.25 1.35 -2.29
N VAL A 36 2.73 2.10 -1.32
CA VAL A 36 3.00 1.91 0.09
C VAL A 36 1.85 1.20 0.75
N ILE A 37 2.14 0.10 1.41
CA ILE A 37 1.17 -0.65 2.20
C ILE A 37 1.37 -0.25 3.66
N PHE A 38 0.37 0.40 4.23
CA PHE A 38 0.42 0.90 5.60
C PHE A 38 -0.60 0.12 6.44
N SER A 39 -0.12 -0.64 7.41
CA SER A 39 -1.01 -1.42 8.27
C SER A 39 -0.30 -1.78 9.56
N ARG A 40 -1.08 -2.22 10.55
CA ARG A 40 -0.54 -2.68 11.84
C ARG A 40 -0.15 -4.15 11.81
N ASP A 41 -0.63 -4.90 10.83
CA ASP A 41 -0.49 -6.35 10.81
C ASP A 41 0.81 -6.77 10.15
N GLU A 42 1.83 -6.92 10.96
CA GLU A 42 3.17 -7.26 10.51
C GLU A 42 3.22 -8.62 9.81
N LEU A 43 2.52 -9.62 10.37
CA LEU A 43 2.52 -10.95 9.78
C LEU A 43 1.90 -10.96 8.39
N LYS A 44 0.76 -10.28 8.24
CA LYS A 44 0.10 -10.22 6.93
C LYS A 44 0.92 -9.44 5.92
N GLN A 45 1.62 -8.40 6.35
CA GLN A 45 2.54 -7.68 5.46
C GLN A 45 3.67 -8.60 4.99
N PHE A 46 4.19 -9.40 5.92
CA PHE A 46 5.25 -10.35 5.60
C PHE A 46 4.78 -11.36 4.53
N GLU A 47 3.58 -11.89 4.73
CA GLU A 47 3.01 -12.84 3.77
C GLU A 47 2.73 -12.19 2.41
N LEU A 48 2.21 -10.98 2.44
CA LEU A 48 1.92 -10.25 1.21
C LEU A 48 3.21 -9.93 0.44
N ALA A 49 4.28 -9.63 1.16
CA ALA A 49 5.56 -9.32 0.56
C ALA A 49 6.21 -10.52 -0.13
N LYS A 50 5.77 -11.73 0.19
CA LYS A 50 6.23 -12.92 -0.53
C LYS A 50 5.67 -12.95 -1.94
N ILE A 51 4.46 -12.42 -2.12
CA ILE A 51 3.80 -12.37 -3.43
C ILE A 51 4.21 -11.11 -4.18
N TYR A 52 4.16 -9.99 -3.50
CA TYR A 52 4.45 -8.67 -4.07
C TYR A 52 5.70 -8.09 -3.42
N SER A 53 6.83 -8.74 -3.65
CA SER A 53 8.08 -8.34 -3.01
C SER A 53 8.65 -7.06 -3.63
N PRO A 54 9.33 -6.23 -2.83
CA PRO A 54 10.00 -5.03 -3.38
C PRO A 54 11.10 -5.40 -4.38
N LYS A 55 11.58 -6.63 -4.32
CA LYS A 55 12.60 -7.09 -5.24
C LYS A 55 12.02 -7.31 -6.64
N LYS A 56 10.82 -7.89 -6.71
CA LYS A 56 10.14 -8.16 -7.97
C LYS A 56 9.35 -6.92 -8.43
N TYR A 57 8.68 -6.26 -7.50
CA TYR A 57 7.92 -5.03 -7.77
C TYR A 57 8.65 -3.89 -7.06
N LYS A 58 9.55 -3.25 -7.76
CA LYS A 58 10.48 -2.28 -7.16
C LYS A 58 9.82 -1.08 -6.51
N TYR A 59 8.59 -0.77 -6.90
CA TYR A 59 7.84 0.34 -6.32
C TYR A 59 7.12 -0.02 -5.01
N MET A 60 7.09 -1.31 -4.64
CA MET A 60 6.41 -1.73 -3.41
C MET A 60 7.18 -1.31 -2.17
N ARG A 61 6.43 -0.80 -1.19
CA ARG A 61 6.98 -0.41 0.12
C ARG A 61 6.03 -0.88 1.20
N TYR A 62 6.56 -1.46 2.26
CA TYR A 62 5.78 -1.97 3.38
C TYR A 62 6.12 -1.14 4.61
N PHE A 63 5.09 -0.57 5.22
CA PHE A 63 5.25 0.38 6.31
C PHE A 63 4.34 -0.03 7.46
N ILE A 64 4.92 -0.50 8.56
CA ILE A 64 4.15 -0.92 9.72
C ILE A 64 3.76 0.31 10.54
N GLY A 65 2.47 0.48 10.79
CA GLY A 65 2.00 1.59 11.58
C GLY A 65 0.50 1.58 11.77
N ASP A 66 0.06 2.41 12.72
CA ASP A 66 -1.35 2.61 13.05
C ASP A 66 -1.76 3.98 12.53
N VAL A 67 -2.90 4.05 11.82
CA VAL A 67 -3.39 5.34 11.29
C VAL A 67 -3.66 6.38 12.38
N ARG A 68 -3.82 5.93 13.64
CA ARG A 68 -4.01 6.83 14.78
C ARG A 68 -2.70 7.48 15.25
N ASP A 69 -1.57 6.91 14.85
CA ASP A 69 -0.26 7.47 15.15
C ASP A 69 0.06 8.51 14.07
N LYS A 70 -0.18 9.78 14.41
CA LYS A 70 -0.06 10.86 13.42
C LYS A 70 1.35 11.04 12.89
N ASP A 71 2.34 10.91 13.74
CA ASP A 71 3.73 11.07 13.31
C ASP A 71 4.13 9.98 12.34
N ARG A 72 3.75 8.76 12.66
CA ARG A 72 4.05 7.62 11.80
C ARG A 72 3.34 7.73 10.46
N LEU A 73 2.07 8.12 10.50
CA LEU A 73 1.28 8.31 9.29
C LEU A 73 1.86 9.42 8.42
N ASN A 74 2.28 10.53 9.04
CA ASN A 74 2.88 11.63 8.30
C ASN A 74 4.16 11.22 7.59
N MET A 75 4.96 10.37 8.22
CA MET A 75 6.16 9.83 7.59
C MET A 75 5.80 9.01 6.36
N ALA A 76 4.76 8.18 6.49
CA ALA A 76 4.33 7.33 5.39
C ALA A 76 3.71 8.13 4.25
N LEU A 77 3.09 9.26 4.56
CA LEU A 77 2.43 10.11 3.55
C LEU A 77 3.40 10.98 2.75
N ASN A 78 4.66 11.00 3.11
CA ASN A 78 5.64 11.83 2.43
C ASN A 78 5.70 11.48 0.93
N ASP A 79 5.51 12.49 0.08
CA ASP A 79 5.54 12.34 -1.38
C ASP A 79 4.50 11.35 -1.93
N ILE A 80 3.33 11.30 -1.29
CA ILE A 80 2.22 10.46 -1.74
C ILE A 80 1.22 11.31 -2.52
N ASP A 81 0.82 10.80 -3.69
CA ASP A 81 -0.16 11.48 -4.54
C ASP A 81 -1.60 11.09 -4.19
N TYR A 82 -1.83 9.81 -3.90
CA TYR A 82 -3.18 9.30 -3.60
C TYR A 82 -3.17 8.43 -2.37
N VAL A 83 -4.23 8.54 -1.57
CA VAL A 83 -4.43 7.69 -0.40
C VAL A 83 -5.70 6.88 -0.60
N VAL A 84 -5.60 5.57 -0.41
CA VAL A 84 -6.73 4.66 -0.47
C VAL A 84 -6.94 4.08 0.93
N HIS A 85 -8.10 4.36 1.52
CA HIS A 85 -8.42 3.89 2.87
C HIS A 85 -9.20 2.58 2.80
N ALA A 86 -8.50 1.47 2.64
CA ALA A 86 -9.15 0.17 2.58
C ALA A 86 -9.82 -0.18 3.91
N ALA A 87 -9.22 0.25 5.02
CA ALA A 87 -9.79 -0.01 6.35
C ALA A 87 -11.16 0.64 6.52
N ALA A 88 -11.41 1.77 5.85
CA ALA A 88 -12.68 2.48 5.94
C ALA A 88 -13.81 1.78 5.19
N MET A 89 -13.48 0.80 4.36
CA MET A 89 -14.48 0.02 3.64
C MET A 89 -15.06 -1.10 4.48
N LYS A 90 -14.51 -1.32 5.65
CA LYS A 90 -14.91 -2.39 6.54
C LYS A 90 -16.20 -2.03 7.25
N GLN A 91 -17.15 -2.92 7.25
CA GLN A 91 -18.45 -2.73 7.90
C GLN A 91 -18.57 -3.52 9.17
#